data_aa92e8658e68d49accbd645f93282177
#
_entry.id   aa92e8658e68d49accbd645f93282177
#
_cell.length_a   1.000
_cell.length_b   1.000
_cell.length_c   1.000
_cell.angle_alpha   90.00
_cell.angle_beta   90.00
_cell.angle_gamma   90.00
#
_symmetry.space_group_name_H-M   'P 1'
#
loop_
_entity.id
_entity.type
_entity.pdbx_description
1 polymer ?
#
loop_
_entity_poly.entity_id
_entity_poly.type
_entity_poly.pdbx_seq_one_letter_code
_entity_poly.pdbx_strand_id
1 'polypeptide(L)'
;MKTTIVIALFFSLATLGVGQTAEPSITNADEVMAKMFLQDSNREALSQGYAGFRRYVFDNGRLHKHAELLVTVRCGPDGSKHFDVVSEDGWNTANHKILRKMLESEAETSLPQTRPKSRLTQDNYSFAMVQQDSIEGRPTYVIDVTPKREDKYLFEGRIWVDAHDYALVRVEGKPAKNPSFWTRSIHFVHQYQKSGDFWFPVTTESITQARIVGNTDVTIQYFDYAPNTAVGSHSLSTHNAALKEAKYVGH
;
A
#
# COMPACT_ATOMS: atom_id res chain seq x y z
N MET A 1 38.59 77.78 -10.08
CA MET A 1 38.47 76.59 -9.17
C MET A 1 36.98 76.25 -9.07
N LYS A 2 36.55 75.21 -9.72
CA LYS A 2 35.14 74.72 -9.67
C LYS A 2 35.09 73.49 -8.89
N THR A 3 34.44 73.54 -7.72
CA THR A 3 34.26 72.41 -6.80
C THR A 3 32.96 71.68 -7.16
N THR A 4 33.08 70.49 -7.64
CA THR A 4 31.94 69.61 -7.99
C THR A 4 31.58 68.78 -6.75
N ILE A 5 30.36 68.98 -6.20
CA ILE A 5 29.79 68.19 -5.13
C ILE A 5 29.10 66.98 -5.74
N VAL A 6 29.58 65.76 -5.39
CA VAL A 6 28.95 64.51 -5.75
C VAL A 6 28.02 64.09 -4.58
N ILE A 7 26.72 64.08 -4.88
CA ILE A 7 25.70 63.56 -3.93
C ILE A 7 25.53 62.06 -4.22
N ALA A 8 25.97 61.24 -3.27
CA ALA A 8 25.72 59.79 -3.32
C ALA A 8 24.33 59.50 -2.75
N LEU A 9 23.41 59.05 -3.60
CA LEU A 9 22.09 58.54 -3.18
C LEU A 9 22.26 57.09 -2.69
N PHE A 10 22.11 56.84 -1.40
CA PHE A 10 21.95 55.51 -0.82
C PHE A 10 20.52 55.01 -1.08
N PHE A 11 20.36 54.05 -2.00
CA PHE A 11 19.12 53.27 -2.15
C PHE A 11 19.16 52.16 -1.10
N SER A 12 18.38 52.33 -0.04
CA SER A 12 18.13 51.24 0.92
C SER A 12 17.11 50.27 0.35
N LEU A 13 17.58 49.09 -0.08
CA LEU A 13 16.72 48.00 -0.51
C LEU A 13 16.14 47.32 0.75
N ALA A 14 14.91 47.67 1.09
CA ALA A 14 14.15 46.92 2.12
C ALA A 14 13.76 45.57 1.52
N THR A 15 14.48 44.50 1.89
CA THR A 15 14.04 43.12 1.64
C THR A 15 12.84 42.84 2.51
N LEU A 16 11.65 42.85 1.92
CA LEU A 16 10.46 42.27 2.50
C LEU A 16 10.70 40.77 2.63
N GLY A 17 11.10 40.34 3.82
CA GLY A 17 11.10 38.93 4.20
C GLY A 17 9.66 38.42 4.11
N VAL A 18 9.37 37.65 3.05
CA VAL A 18 8.17 36.82 3.02
C VAL A 18 8.34 35.80 4.14
N GLY A 19 7.67 36.07 5.26
CA GLY A 19 7.56 35.09 6.34
C GLY A 19 6.90 33.85 5.78
N GLN A 20 7.68 32.80 5.58
CA GLN A 20 7.15 31.46 5.43
C GLN A 20 6.40 31.17 6.74
N THR A 21 5.08 31.22 6.70
CA THR A 21 4.25 30.63 7.74
C THR A 21 4.56 29.12 7.70
N ALA A 22 5.45 28.68 8.59
CA ALA A 22 5.67 27.24 8.81
C ALA A 22 4.29 26.66 9.16
N GLU A 23 3.77 25.79 8.34
CA GLU A 23 2.61 24.98 8.71
C GLU A 23 2.96 24.29 10.05
N PRO A 24 2.00 24.20 11.00
CA PRO A 24 2.25 23.56 12.27
C PRO A 24 2.74 22.14 12.01
N SER A 25 3.99 21.85 12.38
CA SER A 25 4.54 20.51 12.24
C SER A 25 3.77 19.58 13.15
N ILE A 26 2.93 18.71 12.57
CA ILE A 26 2.24 17.65 13.30
C ILE A 26 3.33 16.71 13.82
N THR A 27 3.51 16.67 15.13
CA THR A 27 4.51 15.82 15.80
C THR A 27 3.88 14.63 16.53
N ASN A 28 2.55 14.57 16.55
CA ASN A 28 1.81 13.54 17.28
C ASN A 28 1.25 12.49 16.31
N ALA A 29 1.67 11.23 16.48
CA ALA A 29 1.18 10.09 15.70
C ALA A 29 -0.34 9.93 15.82
N ASP A 30 -0.92 10.12 17.01
CA ASP A 30 -2.36 9.95 17.22
C ASP A 30 -3.18 10.95 16.41
N GLU A 31 -2.70 12.18 16.22
CA GLU A 31 -3.37 13.19 15.39
C GLU A 31 -3.34 12.79 13.91
N VAL A 32 -2.19 12.33 13.40
CA VAL A 32 -2.07 11.83 12.00
C VAL A 32 -2.99 10.63 11.79
N MET A 33 -2.99 9.68 12.72
CA MET A 33 -3.83 8.49 12.64
C MET A 33 -5.31 8.84 12.72
N ALA A 34 -5.71 9.78 13.57
CA ALA A 34 -7.10 10.23 13.64
C ALA A 34 -7.57 10.84 12.30
N LYS A 35 -6.72 11.68 11.67
CA LYS A 35 -7.01 12.25 10.34
C LYS A 35 -7.06 11.16 9.27
N MET A 36 -6.13 10.21 9.30
CA MET A 36 -6.13 9.06 8.38
C MET A 36 -7.43 8.26 8.50
N PHE A 37 -7.86 7.91 9.71
CA PHE A 37 -9.10 7.16 9.93
C PHE A 37 -10.34 7.91 9.45
N LEU A 38 -10.39 9.23 9.68
CA LEU A 38 -11.49 10.07 9.20
C LEU A 38 -11.54 10.07 7.66
N GLN A 39 -10.39 10.25 7.00
CA GLN A 39 -10.33 10.27 5.55
C GLN A 39 -10.63 8.89 4.94
N ASP A 40 -10.17 7.80 5.56
CA ASP A 40 -10.50 6.45 5.12
C ASP A 40 -12.00 6.16 5.26
N SER A 41 -12.62 6.58 6.35
CA SER A 41 -14.06 6.45 6.55
C SER A 41 -14.86 7.24 5.51
N ASN A 42 -14.41 8.45 5.17
CA ASN A 42 -15.03 9.26 4.12
C ASN A 42 -14.90 8.60 2.73
N ARG A 43 -13.72 8.05 2.41
CA ARG A 43 -13.50 7.32 1.15
C ARG A 43 -14.33 6.03 1.08
N GLU A 44 -14.40 5.27 2.18
CA GLU A 44 -15.24 4.08 2.28
C GLU A 44 -16.73 4.42 2.06
N ALA A 45 -17.23 5.50 2.67
CA ALA A 45 -18.62 5.93 2.52
C ALA A 45 -18.99 6.35 1.09
N LEU A 46 -18.02 6.88 0.33
CA LEU A 46 -18.20 7.26 -1.08
C LEU A 46 -17.99 6.08 -2.05
N SER A 47 -17.36 5.00 -1.57
CA SER A 47 -16.98 3.87 -2.42
C SER A 47 -18.16 2.93 -2.62
N GLN A 48 -18.46 2.61 -3.88
CA GLN A 48 -19.33 1.49 -4.26
C GLN A 48 -18.53 0.18 -4.45
N GLY A 49 -17.31 0.14 -3.90
CA GLY A 49 -16.37 -0.92 -4.14
C GLY A 49 -15.45 -0.64 -5.35
N TYR A 50 -14.68 -1.63 -5.73
CA TYR A 50 -13.76 -1.56 -6.86
C TYR A 50 -13.56 -2.93 -7.49
N ALA A 51 -13.00 -2.93 -8.72
CA ALA A 51 -12.51 -4.13 -9.37
C ALA A 51 -11.10 -3.89 -9.92
N GLY A 52 -10.35 -4.98 -10.16
CA GLY A 52 -9.00 -4.92 -10.72
C GLY A 52 -8.43 -6.29 -10.94
N PHE A 53 -7.15 -6.32 -11.32
CA PHE A 53 -6.38 -7.55 -11.52
C PHE A 53 -5.19 -7.60 -10.57
N ARG A 54 -4.77 -8.82 -10.24
CA ARG A 54 -3.53 -9.08 -9.49
C ARG A 54 -2.79 -10.23 -10.11
N ARG A 55 -1.49 -10.05 -10.24
CA ARG A 55 -0.54 -11.09 -10.60
C ARG A 55 0.31 -11.42 -9.39
N TYR A 56 0.24 -12.64 -8.93
CA TYR A 56 1.08 -13.19 -7.88
C TYR A 56 2.22 -13.95 -8.53
N VAL A 57 3.44 -13.66 -8.14
CA VAL A 57 4.66 -14.33 -8.59
C VAL A 57 5.36 -14.90 -7.37
N PHE A 58 5.64 -16.19 -7.42
CA PHE A 58 6.37 -16.93 -6.40
C PHE A 58 7.69 -17.41 -6.98
N ASP A 59 8.79 -17.11 -6.28
CA ASP A 59 10.12 -17.56 -6.63
C ASP A 59 10.82 -18.19 -5.42
N ASN A 60 11.44 -19.36 -5.64
CA ASN A 60 12.32 -19.99 -4.68
C ASN A 60 13.62 -20.40 -5.37
N GLY A 61 14.66 -19.60 -5.16
CA GLY A 61 15.96 -19.80 -5.82
C GLY A 61 16.65 -21.09 -5.43
N ARG A 62 16.50 -21.56 -4.17
CA ARG A 62 17.12 -22.80 -3.70
C ARG A 62 16.54 -24.05 -4.35
N LEU A 63 15.23 -24.06 -4.59
CA LEU A 63 14.52 -25.18 -5.19
C LEU A 63 14.40 -25.04 -6.73
N HIS A 64 14.83 -23.89 -7.29
CA HIS A 64 14.62 -23.53 -8.70
C HIS A 64 13.13 -23.68 -9.09
N LYS A 65 12.24 -23.14 -8.24
CA LYS A 65 10.79 -23.21 -8.42
C LYS A 65 10.21 -21.83 -8.61
N HIS A 66 9.38 -21.74 -9.63
CA HIS A 66 8.62 -20.56 -10.00
C HIS A 66 7.13 -20.91 -10.11
N ALA A 67 6.25 -19.99 -9.77
CA ALA A 67 4.80 -20.11 -10.00
C ALA A 67 4.18 -18.73 -10.19
N GLU A 68 3.15 -18.67 -11.00
CA GLU A 68 2.36 -17.47 -11.23
C GLU A 68 0.87 -17.77 -11.08
N LEU A 69 0.14 -16.78 -10.53
CA LEU A 69 -1.30 -16.82 -10.39
C LEU A 69 -1.86 -15.45 -10.80
N LEU A 70 -2.68 -15.41 -11.84
CA LEU A 70 -3.42 -14.22 -12.25
C LEU A 70 -4.86 -14.34 -11.77
N VAL A 71 -5.35 -13.29 -11.10
CA VAL A 71 -6.70 -13.24 -10.57
C VAL A 71 -7.39 -11.92 -10.89
N THR A 72 -8.72 -11.93 -11.00
CA THR A 72 -9.52 -10.74 -10.82
C THR A 72 -9.88 -10.57 -9.35
N VAL A 73 -9.98 -9.33 -8.89
CA VAL A 73 -10.48 -8.98 -7.57
C VAL A 73 -11.72 -8.08 -7.73
N ARG A 74 -12.74 -8.36 -6.94
CA ARG A 74 -13.92 -7.51 -6.79
C ARG A 74 -14.12 -7.23 -5.31
N CYS A 75 -14.15 -5.96 -4.97
CA CYS A 75 -14.47 -5.49 -3.62
C CYS A 75 -15.88 -4.92 -3.61
N GLY A 76 -16.70 -5.40 -2.72
CA GLY A 76 -18.06 -4.88 -2.54
C GLY A 76 -18.10 -3.58 -1.74
N PRO A 77 -19.25 -2.90 -1.69
CA PRO A 77 -19.42 -1.69 -0.87
C PRO A 77 -19.26 -1.96 0.63
N ASP A 78 -19.46 -3.18 1.10
CA ASP A 78 -19.20 -3.63 2.47
C ASP A 78 -17.70 -3.91 2.74
N GLY A 79 -16.84 -3.77 1.70
CA GLY A 79 -15.40 -4.02 1.75
C GLY A 79 -15.02 -5.50 1.63
N SER A 80 -15.97 -6.41 1.47
CA SER A 80 -15.69 -7.83 1.23
C SER A 80 -15.04 -8.03 -0.14
N LYS A 81 -14.03 -8.90 -0.21
CA LYS A 81 -13.27 -9.18 -1.43
C LYS A 81 -13.54 -10.58 -1.95
N HIS A 82 -13.75 -10.65 -3.25
CA HIS A 82 -13.91 -11.90 -3.99
C HIS A 82 -12.82 -11.99 -5.07
N PHE A 83 -12.26 -13.18 -5.22
CA PHE A 83 -11.19 -13.46 -6.17
C PHE A 83 -11.60 -14.58 -7.11
N ASP A 84 -11.43 -14.35 -8.42
CA ASP A 84 -11.59 -15.39 -9.43
C ASP A 84 -10.25 -15.61 -10.13
N VAL A 85 -9.83 -16.88 -10.23
CA VAL A 85 -8.58 -17.24 -10.87
C VAL A 85 -8.75 -17.18 -12.39
N VAL A 86 -7.91 -16.39 -13.05
CA VAL A 86 -7.87 -16.23 -14.49
C VAL A 86 -6.91 -17.23 -15.12
N SER A 87 -5.71 -17.38 -14.54
CA SER A 87 -4.72 -18.35 -14.99
C SER A 87 -3.76 -18.75 -13.87
N GLU A 88 -3.22 -19.95 -13.98
CA GLU A 88 -2.16 -20.49 -13.14
C GLU A 88 -1.06 -21.04 -14.01
N ASP A 89 0.19 -20.84 -13.60
CA ASP A 89 1.36 -21.40 -14.27
C ASP A 89 2.44 -21.80 -13.25
N GLY A 90 3.37 -22.67 -13.69
CA GLY A 90 4.52 -23.06 -12.90
C GLY A 90 4.25 -24.09 -11.81
N TRP A 91 4.90 -23.94 -10.65
CA TRP A 91 4.90 -24.97 -9.60
C TRP A 91 3.55 -25.08 -8.88
N ASN A 92 2.82 -26.14 -9.18
CA ASN A 92 1.48 -26.40 -8.68
C ASN A 92 1.37 -26.36 -7.13
N THR A 93 2.40 -26.86 -6.41
CA THR A 93 2.42 -26.79 -4.94
C THR A 93 2.41 -25.35 -4.43
N ALA A 94 3.15 -24.44 -5.06
CA ALA A 94 3.14 -23.03 -4.69
C ALA A 94 1.77 -22.41 -4.98
N ASN A 95 1.20 -22.67 -6.17
CA ASN A 95 -0.12 -22.17 -6.52
C ASN A 95 -1.18 -22.59 -5.50
N HIS A 96 -1.26 -23.89 -5.15
CA HIS A 96 -2.31 -24.38 -4.26
C HIS A 96 -2.05 -24.19 -2.75
N LYS A 97 -0.79 -24.30 -2.31
CA LYS A 97 -0.46 -24.27 -0.88
C LYS A 97 -0.02 -22.92 -0.34
N ILE A 98 0.34 -22.00 -1.24
CA ILE A 98 0.84 -20.66 -0.88
C ILE A 98 -0.07 -19.60 -1.48
N LEU A 99 -0.08 -19.42 -2.81
CA LEU A 99 -0.73 -18.28 -3.44
C LEU A 99 -2.25 -18.29 -3.24
N ARG A 100 -2.92 -19.45 -3.45
CA ARG A 100 -4.37 -19.55 -3.17
C ARG A 100 -4.69 -19.36 -1.69
N LYS A 101 -3.82 -19.81 -0.77
CA LYS A 101 -4.00 -19.58 0.67
C LYS A 101 -3.88 -18.11 1.06
N MET A 102 -3.04 -17.34 0.35
CA MET A 102 -2.99 -15.88 0.52
C MET A 102 -4.31 -15.24 0.10
N LEU A 103 -4.90 -15.64 -1.04
CA LEU A 103 -6.22 -15.17 -1.48
C LEU A 103 -7.32 -15.51 -0.47
N GLU A 104 -7.39 -16.75 -0.02
CA GLU A 104 -8.37 -17.21 0.97
C GLU A 104 -8.26 -16.41 2.28
N SER A 105 -7.03 -16.18 2.76
CA SER A 105 -6.78 -15.38 3.97
C SER A 105 -7.21 -13.92 3.79
N GLU A 106 -6.94 -13.32 2.65
CA GLU A 106 -7.35 -11.94 2.37
C GLU A 106 -8.88 -11.83 2.22
N ALA A 107 -9.52 -12.78 1.56
CA ALA A 107 -10.97 -12.84 1.47
C ALA A 107 -11.60 -12.96 2.88
N GLU A 108 -11.08 -13.86 3.73
CA GLU A 108 -11.52 -14.02 5.13
C GLU A 108 -11.38 -12.71 5.94
N THR A 109 -10.22 -12.04 5.84
CA THR A 109 -9.95 -10.81 6.59
C THR A 109 -10.74 -9.61 6.10
N SER A 110 -11.22 -9.63 4.86
CA SER A 110 -12.03 -8.56 4.27
C SER A 110 -13.49 -8.58 4.73
N LEU A 111 -13.96 -9.72 5.26
CA LEU A 111 -15.35 -9.86 5.70
C LEU A 111 -15.67 -8.91 6.87
N PRO A 112 -16.89 -8.34 6.94
CA PRO A 112 -17.29 -7.39 7.97
C PRO A 112 -17.04 -7.87 9.40
N GLN A 113 -17.23 -9.15 9.69
CA GLN A 113 -17.02 -9.75 11.01
C GLN A 113 -15.54 -9.96 11.39
N THR A 114 -14.64 -10.05 10.42
CA THR A 114 -13.21 -10.30 10.62
C THR A 114 -12.37 -9.04 10.47
N ARG A 115 -12.77 -8.15 9.58
CA ARG A 115 -12.06 -6.91 9.26
C ARG A 115 -11.68 -6.04 10.48
N PRO A 116 -12.52 -5.88 11.52
CA PRO A 116 -12.12 -5.12 12.72
C PRO A 116 -10.87 -5.67 13.42
N LYS A 117 -10.59 -6.99 13.29
CA LYS A 117 -9.43 -7.63 13.92
C LYS A 117 -8.09 -7.31 13.25
N SER A 118 -8.13 -6.86 11.99
CA SER A 118 -6.94 -6.56 11.17
C SER A 118 -6.72 -5.06 10.91
N ARG A 119 -7.72 -4.21 11.18
CA ARG A 119 -7.63 -2.76 10.88
C ARG A 119 -6.54 -2.08 11.71
N LEU A 120 -5.90 -1.07 11.10
CA LEU A 120 -4.97 -0.15 11.74
C LEU A 120 -5.72 0.81 12.67
N THR A 121 -6.18 0.32 13.82
CA THR A 121 -6.90 1.13 14.81
C THR A 121 -6.20 1.10 16.16
N GLN A 122 -6.53 2.03 17.03
CA GLN A 122 -6.00 2.08 18.40
C GLN A 122 -6.39 0.85 19.23
N ASP A 123 -7.44 0.10 18.86
CA ASP A 123 -7.79 -1.17 19.51
C ASP A 123 -6.75 -2.27 19.23
N ASN A 124 -6.16 -2.24 18.03
CA ASN A 124 -5.24 -3.26 17.58
C ASN A 124 -3.77 -2.87 17.75
N TYR A 125 -3.44 -1.55 17.74
CA TYR A 125 -2.07 -1.07 17.66
C TYR A 125 -1.79 0.14 18.56
N SER A 126 -0.52 0.30 18.91
CA SER A 126 0.07 1.55 19.38
C SER A 126 0.86 2.19 18.25
N PHE A 127 0.85 3.52 18.19
CA PHE A 127 1.47 4.32 17.14
C PHE A 127 2.51 5.27 17.72
N ALA A 128 3.67 5.39 17.09
CA ALA A 128 4.70 6.34 17.50
C ALA A 128 5.26 7.07 16.26
N MET A 129 5.29 8.41 16.32
CA MET A 129 5.90 9.22 15.27
C MET A 129 7.42 8.97 15.25
N VAL A 130 7.95 8.67 14.05
CA VAL A 130 9.39 8.48 13.85
C VAL A 130 10.01 9.75 13.27
N GLN A 131 9.52 10.16 12.10
CA GLN A 131 10.05 11.29 11.35
C GLN A 131 9.07 11.73 10.26
N GLN A 132 9.43 12.80 9.55
CA GLN A 132 8.87 13.12 8.25
C GLN A 132 9.81 12.60 7.15
N ASP A 133 9.24 12.22 6.02
CA ASP A 133 9.96 11.68 4.86
C ASP A 133 9.28 12.17 3.57
N SER A 134 9.79 11.77 2.41
CA SER A 134 9.18 12.06 1.13
C SER A 134 9.21 10.82 0.24
N ILE A 135 8.06 10.43 -0.30
CA ILE A 135 7.95 9.35 -1.29
C ILE A 135 7.44 9.95 -2.60
N GLU A 136 8.19 9.75 -3.68
CA GLU A 136 7.89 10.30 -5.02
C GLU A 136 7.60 11.82 -5.01
N GLY A 137 8.34 12.56 -4.17
CA GLY A 137 8.20 14.02 -4.01
C GLY A 137 7.00 14.46 -3.16
N ARG A 138 6.23 13.54 -2.59
CA ARG A 138 5.12 13.84 -1.69
C ARG A 138 5.58 13.71 -0.22
N PRO A 139 5.37 14.74 0.61
CA PRO A 139 5.72 14.66 2.02
C PRO A 139 4.86 13.61 2.73
N THR A 140 5.50 12.85 3.62
CA THR A 140 4.87 11.76 4.37
C THR A 140 5.24 11.81 5.84
N TYR A 141 4.34 11.36 6.70
CA TYR A 141 4.61 11.04 8.10
C TYR A 141 5.01 9.58 8.22
N VAL A 142 6.11 9.30 8.91
CA VAL A 142 6.59 7.94 9.17
C VAL A 142 6.22 7.56 10.60
N ILE A 143 5.47 6.49 10.75
CA ILE A 143 4.88 6.07 12.02
C ILE A 143 5.23 4.61 12.27
N ASP A 144 5.83 4.31 13.43
CA ASP A 144 6.01 2.94 13.91
C ASP A 144 4.67 2.40 14.41
N VAL A 145 4.39 1.16 14.03
CA VAL A 145 3.15 0.44 14.32
C VAL A 145 3.49 -0.81 15.13
N THR A 146 3.03 -0.84 16.38
CA THR A 146 3.26 -1.96 17.31
C THR A 146 1.93 -2.62 17.65
N PRO A 147 1.74 -3.92 17.35
CA PRO A 147 0.50 -4.63 17.65
C PRO A 147 0.35 -4.81 19.16
N LYS A 148 -0.87 -4.64 19.68
CA LYS A 148 -1.19 -4.83 21.12
C LYS A 148 -1.29 -6.29 21.54
N ARG A 149 -1.26 -7.22 20.58
CA ARG A 149 -1.31 -8.67 20.81
C ARG A 149 -0.65 -9.44 19.68
N GLU A 150 -0.21 -10.65 19.96
CA GLU A 150 0.23 -11.59 18.92
C GLU A 150 -0.99 -12.18 18.21
N ASP A 151 -1.24 -11.76 16.99
CA ASP A 151 -2.35 -12.24 16.16
C ASP A 151 -1.89 -12.42 14.71
N LYS A 152 -2.43 -13.44 14.03
CA LYS A 152 -2.11 -13.73 12.62
C LYS A 152 -2.57 -12.62 11.65
N TYR A 153 -3.49 -11.77 12.08
CA TYR A 153 -4.04 -10.66 11.28
C TYR A 153 -3.34 -9.32 11.50
N LEU A 154 -2.42 -9.27 12.48
CA LEU A 154 -1.69 -8.07 12.83
C LEU A 154 -0.24 -8.13 12.33
N PHE A 155 0.38 -6.98 12.20
CA PHE A 155 1.78 -6.84 11.84
C PHE A 155 2.51 -5.88 12.79
N GLU A 156 3.81 -5.98 12.84
CA GLU A 156 4.70 -5.03 13.48
C GLU A 156 5.58 -4.40 12.41
N GLY A 157 5.71 -3.08 12.42
CA GLY A 157 6.52 -2.41 11.41
C GLY A 157 6.28 -0.92 11.33
N ARG A 158 6.26 -0.39 10.13
CA ARG A 158 6.22 1.04 9.85
C ARG A 158 5.24 1.36 8.74
N ILE A 159 4.59 2.50 8.85
CA ILE A 159 3.71 3.05 7.81
C ILE A 159 4.18 4.44 7.41
N TRP A 160 3.96 4.78 6.14
CA TRP A 160 4.11 6.13 5.59
C TRP A 160 2.73 6.63 5.23
N VAL A 161 2.37 7.78 5.79
CA VAL A 161 1.07 8.42 5.59
C VAL A 161 1.28 9.73 4.85
N ASP A 162 0.64 9.92 3.71
CA ASP A 162 0.70 11.15 2.92
C ASP A 162 0.25 12.34 3.76
N ALA A 163 1.02 13.42 3.77
CA ALA A 163 0.77 14.57 4.63
C ALA A 163 -0.41 15.44 4.18
N HIS A 164 -0.84 15.32 2.91
CA HIS A 164 -1.96 16.09 2.37
C HIS A 164 -3.27 15.27 2.41
N ASP A 165 -3.20 14.03 1.93
CA ASP A 165 -4.40 13.19 1.76
C ASP A 165 -4.69 12.33 2.98
N TYR A 166 -3.75 12.22 3.92
CA TYR A 166 -3.82 11.29 5.07
C TYR A 166 -4.20 9.87 4.61
N ALA A 167 -3.49 9.40 3.58
CA ALA A 167 -3.66 8.06 3.01
C ALA A 167 -2.38 7.25 3.18
N LEU A 168 -2.51 5.94 3.27
CA LEU A 168 -1.34 5.04 3.25
C LEU A 168 -0.64 5.13 1.90
N VAL A 169 0.69 5.35 1.93
CA VAL A 169 1.57 5.34 0.76
C VAL A 169 2.43 4.08 0.76
N ARG A 170 2.90 3.66 1.93
CA ARG A 170 3.73 2.47 2.11
C ARG A 170 3.46 1.84 3.47
N VAL A 171 3.53 0.53 3.52
CA VAL A 171 3.55 -0.27 4.74
C VAL A 171 4.71 -1.23 4.64
N GLU A 172 5.52 -1.32 5.68
CA GLU A 172 6.67 -2.23 5.76
C GLU A 172 6.69 -2.90 7.12
N GLY A 173 6.90 -4.22 7.15
CA GLY A 173 6.89 -4.91 8.41
C GLY A 173 7.00 -6.43 8.33
N LYS A 174 6.61 -7.04 9.42
CA LYS A 174 6.52 -8.50 9.61
C LYS A 174 5.20 -8.85 10.28
N PRO A 175 4.64 -10.05 10.08
CA PRO A 175 3.47 -10.52 10.84
C PRO A 175 3.75 -10.48 12.35
N ALA A 176 2.77 -10.05 13.16
CA ALA A 176 2.88 -10.07 14.62
C ALA A 176 2.99 -11.50 15.18
N LYS A 177 2.48 -12.48 14.41
CA LYS A 177 2.59 -13.91 14.71
C LYS A 177 3.04 -14.66 13.48
N ASN A 178 4.13 -15.42 13.57
CA ASN A 178 4.57 -16.28 12.49
C ASN A 178 3.49 -17.30 12.10
N PRO A 179 3.22 -17.47 10.79
CA PRO A 179 2.15 -18.34 10.31
C PRO A 179 2.43 -19.83 10.56
N SER A 180 3.70 -20.23 10.72
CA SER A 180 4.07 -21.61 10.98
C SER A 180 5.42 -21.75 11.69
N PHE A 181 5.64 -22.89 12.36
CA PHE A 181 6.93 -23.26 12.97
C PHE A 181 8.08 -23.33 11.93
N TRP A 182 7.77 -23.63 10.69
CA TRP A 182 8.77 -23.74 9.60
C TRP A 182 9.21 -22.37 9.05
N THR A 183 8.49 -21.30 9.35
CA THR A 183 8.81 -19.94 8.99
C THR A 183 9.72 -19.32 10.04
N ARG A 184 10.92 -18.86 9.62
CA ARG A 184 11.82 -18.10 10.51
C ARG A 184 11.41 -16.65 10.60
N SER A 185 11.23 -16.03 9.46
CA SER A 185 10.82 -14.63 9.35
C SER A 185 10.08 -14.39 8.05
N ILE A 186 9.21 -13.40 8.08
CA ILE A 186 8.59 -12.81 6.90
C ILE A 186 8.84 -11.31 7.01
N HIS A 187 9.30 -10.72 5.92
CA HIS A 187 9.35 -9.29 5.76
C HIS A 187 8.53 -8.92 4.52
N PHE A 188 7.70 -7.90 4.62
CA PHE A 188 6.88 -7.45 3.50
C PHE A 188 6.91 -5.93 3.35
N VAL A 189 6.69 -5.49 2.11
CA VAL A 189 6.52 -4.09 1.72
C VAL A 189 5.29 -3.99 0.84
N HIS A 190 4.35 -3.15 1.24
CA HIS A 190 3.19 -2.74 0.45
C HIS A 190 3.38 -1.32 -0.04
N GLN A 191 3.11 -1.06 -1.31
CA GLN A 191 3.15 0.29 -1.89
C GLN A 191 1.78 0.65 -2.48
N TYR A 192 1.41 1.91 -2.31
CA TYR A 192 0.15 2.47 -2.79
C TYR A 192 0.44 3.69 -3.65
N GLN A 193 -0.40 3.93 -4.64
CA GLN A 193 -0.32 5.08 -5.52
C GLN A 193 -1.68 5.75 -5.66
N LYS A 194 -1.65 7.08 -5.79
CA LYS A 194 -2.85 7.88 -6.01
C LYS A 194 -3.31 7.76 -7.45
N SER A 195 -4.61 7.49 -7.64
CA SER A 195 -5.28 7.50 -8.93
C SER A 195 -6.60 8.26 -8.78
N GLY A 196 -6.65 9.49 -9.31
CA GLY A 196 -7.76 10.42 -9.04
C GLY A 196 -7.85 10.73 -7.53
N ASP A 197 -9.01 10.51 -6.94
CA ASP A 197 -9.27 10.72 -5.51
C ASP A 197 -9.00 9.48 -4.65
N PHE A 198 -8.60 8.37 -5.25
CA PHE A 198 -8.40 7.09 -4.58
C PHE A 198 -6.93 6.71 -4.50
N TRP A 199 -6.60 5.92 -3.48
CA TRP A 199 -5.29 5.32 -3.29
C TRP A 199 -5.43 3.80 -3.45
N PHE A 200 -4.73 3.25 -4.45
CA PHE A 200 -4.74 1.82 -4.73
C PHE A 200 -3.38 1.19 -4.50
N PRO A 201 -3.32 -0.08 -4.05
CA PRO A 201 -2.07 -0.81 -4.01
C PRO A 201 -1.51 -0.97 -5.43
N VAL A 202 -0.19 -0.88 -5.58
CA VAL A 202 0.53 -1.10 -6.85
C VAL A 202 1.44 -2.31 -6.78
N THR A 203 2.13 -2.49 -5.66
CA THR A 203 2.97 -3.66 -5.44
C THR A 203 2.91 -4.13 -3.99
N THR A 204 3.11 -5.43 -3.82
CA THR A 204 3.46 -6.05 -2.54
C THR A 204 4.63 -6.98 -2.80
N GLU A 205 5.69 -6.80 -2.04
CA GLU A 205 6.85 -7.69 -2.03
C GLU A 205 6.94 -8.35 -0.68
N SER A 206 7.22 -9.65 -0.65
CA SER A 206 7.39 -10.40 0.59
C SER A 206 8.54 -11.38 0.45
N ILE A 207 9.46 -11.33 1.40
CA ILE A 207 10.56 -12.29 1.53
C ILE A 207 10.31 -13.14 2.76
N THR A 208 10.16 -14.44 2.55
CA THR A 208 9.96 -15.42 3.60
C THR A 208 11.21 -16.28 3.73
N GLN A 209 11.79 -16.31 4.93
CA GLN A 209 12.86 -17.26 5.26
C GLN A 209 12.25 -18.50 5.89
N ALA A 210 12.35 -19.63 5.20
CA ALA A 210 11.88 -20.91 5.71
C ALA A 210 13.05 -21.83 6.10
N ARG A 211 12.84 -22.64 7.18
CA ARG A 211 13.89 -23.46 7.77
C ARG A 211 14.47 -24.53 6.84
N ILE A 212 13.62 -25.07 5.94
CA ILE A 212 13.99 -26.19 5.06
C ILE A 212 14.24 -25.72 3.63
N VAL A 213 13.35 -24.89 3.08
CA VAL A 213 13.37 -24.53 1.65
C VAL A 213 14.12 -23.23 1.36
N GLY A 214 14.68 -22.56 2.39
CA GLY A 214 15.41 -21.31 2.24
C GLY A 214 14.51 -20.11 1.98
N ASN A 215 15.04 -19.12 1.26
CA ASN A 215 14.32 -17.90 0.96
C ASN A 215 13.29 -18.15 -0.15
N THR A 216 12.13 -17.56 0.05
CA THR A 216 11.03 -17.54 -0.90
C THR A 216 10.57 -16.11 -1.06
N ASP A 217 10.51 -15.65 -2.30
CA ASP A 217 10.04 -14.33 -2.66
C ASP A 217 8.63 -14.45 -3.24
N VAL A 218 7.73 -13.58 -2.78
CA VAL A 218 6.40 -13.42 -3.35
C VAL A 218 6.20 -11.96 -3.71
N THR A 219 5.93 -11.71 -4.99
CA THR A 219 5.58 -10.39 -5.49
C THR A 219 4.12 -10.38 -5.94
N ILE A 220 3.37 -9.36 -5.54
CA ILE A 220 2.02 -9.13 -6.02
C ILE A 220 2.01 -7.80 -6.78
N GLN A 221 1.63 -7.84 -8.03
CA GLN A 221 1.42 -6.67 -8.87
C GLN A 221 -0.09 -6.40 -8.97
N TYR A 222 -0.48 -5.13 -8.81
CA TYR A 222 -1.86 -4.70 -8.86
C TYR A 222 -2.04 -3.79 -10.07
N PHE A 223 -3.03 -4.04 -10.90
CA PHE A 223 -3.25 -3.26 -12.12
C PHE A 223 -4.72 -3.17 -12.49
N ASP A 224 -5.04 -2.14 -13.28
CA ASP A 224 -6.39 -1.86 -13.76
C ASP A 224 -7.44 -1.72 -12.65
N TYR A 225 -7.02 -1.17 -11.52
CA TYR A 225 -7.92 -0.88 -10.42
C TYR A 225 -8.81 0.31 -10.77
N ALA A 226 -10.11 0.09 -10.72
CA ALA A 226 -11.11 1.10 -10.95
C ALA A 226 -12.22 1.03 -9.90
N PRO A 227 -12.71 2.19 -9.39
CA PRO A 227 -13.88 2.20 -8.53
C PRO A 227 -15.11 1.72 -9.31
N ASN A 228 -15.99 0.99 -8.61
CA ASN A 228 -17.30 0.65 -9.17
C ASN A 228 -18.11 1.93 -9.27
N THR A 229 -18.43 2.35 -10.49
CA THR A 229 -19.39 3.44 -10.72
C THR A 229 -20.77 2.86 -10.91
N ALA A 230 -21.80 3.57 -10.47
CA ALA A 230 -23.20 3.15 -10.62
C ALA A 230 -23.66 3.05 -12.10
N VAL A 231 -22.78 3.41 -13.04
CA VAL A 231 -23.05 3.39 -14.49
C VAL A 231 -21.92 2.61 -15.18
N GLY A 232 -22.19 1.37 -15.53
CA GLY A 232 -21.47 0.67 -16.59
C GLY A 232 -20.53 -0.48 -16.18
N SER A 233 -21.10 -1.66 -16.11
CA SER A 233 -20.39 -2.96 -16.09
C SER A 233 -19.68 -3.31 -17.41
N HIS A 234 -19.29 -2.33 -18.24
CA HIS A 234 -18.80 -2.58 -19.61
C HIS A 234 -17.28 -2.58 -19.80
N SER A 235 -16.46 -2.23 -18.79
CA SER A 235 -15.02 -2.12 -19.01
C SER A 235 -14.22 -3.42 -18.86
N LEU A 236 -14.73 -4.43 -18.18
CA LEU A 236 -14.02 -5.70 -17.97
C LEU A 236 -13.96 -6.60 -19.21
N SER A 237 -14.87 -6.42 -20.19
CA SER A 237 -14.90 -7.29 -21.38
C SER A 237 -13.87 -6.90 -22.46
N THR A 238 -13.51 -5.63 -22.55
CA THR A 238 -12.51 -5.15 -23.52
C THR A 238 -11.07 -5.45 -23.08
N HIS A 239 -10.82 -5.60 -21.79
CA HIS A 239 -9.48 -5.86 -21.26
C HIS A 239 -9.05 -7.33 -21.34
N ASN A 240 -10.01 -8.27 -21.34
CA ASN A 240 -9.73 -9.69 -21.60
C ASN A 240 -9.13 -9.97 -22.99
N ALA A 241 -9.34 -9.07 -23.96
CA ALA A 241 -8.72 -9.14 -25.27
C ALA A 241 -7.25 -8.70 -25.25
N ALA A 242 -6.93 -7.60 -24.54
CA ALA A 242 -5.58 -7.07 -24.43
C ALA A 242 -4.63 -7.99 -23.62
N LEU A 243 -5.14 -8.67 -22.58
CA LEU A 243 -4.35 -9.65 -21.81
C LEU A 243 -4.02 -10.91 -22.60
N LYS A 244 -4.85 -11.30 -23.58
CA LYS A 244 -4.53 -12.38 -24.51
C LYS A 244 -3.41 -11.98 -25.49
N GLU A 245 -3.35 -10.72 -25.92
CA GLU A 245 -2.29 -10.22 -26.80
C GLU A 245 -0.95 -10.04 -26.08
N ALA A 246 -0.94 -9.59 -24.82
CA ALA A 246 0.30 -9.46 -24.03
C ALA A 246 1.00 -10.80 -23.77
N LYS A 247 0.30 -11.92 -23.84
CA LYS A 247 0.84 -13.29 -23.72
C LYS A 247 1.65 -13.74 -24.95
N TYR A 248 1.50 -13.06 -26.09
CA TYR A 248 2.15 -13.43 -27.37
C TYR A 248 3.39 -12.58 -27.73
N VAL A 249 3.75 -11.56 -26.95
CA VAL A 249 4.89 -10.65 -27.25
C VAL A 249 6.12 -10.92 -26.38
N GLY A 250 6.17 -12.04 -25.67
CA GLY A 250 7.30 -12.45 -24.84
C GLY A 250 7.92 -13.78 -25.26
N HIS A 251 8.53 -13.80 -26.45
CA HIS A 251 9.53 -14.81 -26.84
C HIS A 251 10.77 -14.13 -27.37
#